data_c5620d6035f1d73191908eaa673d2105
#
_entry.id   c5620d6035f1d73191908eaa673d2105
#
_cell.length_a   1.000
_cell.length_b   1.000
_cell.length_c   1.000
_cell.angle_alpha   90.00
_cell.angle_beta   90.00
_cell.angle_gamma   90.00
#
_symmetry.space_group_name_H-M   'P 1'
#
loop_
_entity.id
_entity.type
_entity.pdbx_description
1 polymer ?
#
loop_
_entity_poly.entity_id
_entity_poly.type
_entity_poly.pdbx_seq_one_letter_code
_entity_poly.pdbx_strand_id
1 'polypeptide(L)'
;MHLVRRFLVAFAVALTALVPAGRAAAGDFTQTETKLTMSDGARIAVSYFEPRGTPPAAGWPAVVLLHGLGQTRNSSDFVNWSPNLMARRFLAPEGYAVLTFDARAHGESGGQFTLDGPRELQDLRELLNWVTTQHPVDAQHVGAYGASYGGGLVWRAAVAGLPLAAIVPAATWTDLREALAPQGHVRAGIVLGFSQDIPRDRYGPEERQLLTDAISENNVPAIRAYLATRSTRSQLGEVRIPTFILQGRRDFAFDADQAIAAFRLLKGPKRLYLGDFGHAPATNPPSEFDYAAVEVRSWFDRFLKGIPNGIDKRRPVEVAPDPWRKPVSFKRLPTPRPLTFAFRGRRTLSADGKVARTTDRVRHLENFGAPIVKVSFATPTGYKHLVAVLSAITPSGSEIVISDGGADTQTSGKSPRTVTIKLQNEITSIPAGSRLRVTLGARSTVQNIGNLVYLIPVPEGSVGQVGKLTLTLPVLSKPVSP
;
A
#
# COMPACT_ATOMS: atom_id res chain seq x y z
N MET A 1 -18.61 -12.46 -17.51
CA MET A 1 -17.35 -13.03 -17.01
C MET A 1 -16.14 -12.85 -17.92
N HIS A 2 -16.29 -12.51 -19.20
CA HIS A 2 -15.14 -12.30 -20.13
C HIS A 2 -14.61 -10.85 -20.22
N LEU A 3 -15.27 -9.85 -19.66
CA LEU A 3 -14.85 -8.45 -19.75
C LEU A 3 -13.75 -8.04 -18.77
N VAL A 4 -13.66 -8.69 -17.60
CA VAL A 4 -12.67 -8.34 -16.57
C VAL A 4 -11.23 -8.76 -16.94
N ARG A 5 -11.10 -9.82 -17.72
CA ARG A 5 -9.78 -10.33 -18.18
C ARG A 5 -9.01 -9.41 -19.13
N ARG A 6 -9.69 -8.45 -19.79
CA ARG A 6 -9.05 -7.60 -20.81
C ARG A 6 -8.44 -6.28 -20.27
N PHE A 7 -8.68 -5.92 -19.01
CA PHE A 7 -8.20 -4.66 -18.46
C PHE A 7 -6.86 -4.73 -17.72
N LEU A 8 -6.37 -5.92 -17.37
CA LEU A 8 -5.10 -6.10 -16.67
C LEU A 8 -3.91 -6.40 -17.61
N VAL A 9 -4.12 -6.60 -18.92
CA VAL A 9 -3.07 -7.06 -19.85
C VAL A 9 -2.54 -5.97 -20.80
N ALA A 10 -3.03 -4.76 -20.80
CA ALA A 10 -2.70 -3.77 -21.82
C ALA A 10 -1.74 -2.67 -21.33
N PHE A 11 -0.51 -3.01 -20.88
CA PHE A 11 0.61 -2.05 -20.89
C PHE A 11 1.98 -2.76 -20.92
N ALA A 12 2.19 -3.63 -21.90
CA ALA A 12 3.54 -4.06 -22.31
C ALA A 12 3.91 -3.33 -23.60
N VAL A 13 4.33 -2.07 -23.50
CA VAL A 13 5.08 -1.42 -24.59
C VAL A 13 6.54 -1.50 -24.25
N ALA A 14 7.25 -2.34 -24.99
CA ALA A 14 8.72 -2.41 -24.97
C ALA A 14 9.31 -1.09 -25.50
N LEU A 15 9.74 -0.20 -24.62
CA LEU A 15 10.70 0.84 -24.94
C LEU A 15 12.10 0.36 -24.54
N THR A 16 12.90 -0.07 -25.51
CA THR A 16 14.35 -0.23 -25.37
C THR A 16 14.97 1.16 -25.22
N ALA A 17 15.15 1.63 -23.98
CA ALA A 17 15.95 2.82 -23.72
C ALA A 17 17.41 2.40 -23.60
N LEU A 18 18.26 2.94 -24.49
CA LEU A 18 19.73 2.89 -24.36
C LEU A 18 20.14 3.55 -23.04
N VAL A 19 20.62 2.75 -22.10
CA VAL A 19 21.27 3.23 -20.87
C VAL A 19 22.74 3.47 -21.18
N PRO A 20 23.31 4.66 -20.91
CA PRO A 20 24.72 4.88 -21.08
C PRO A 20 25.53 3.99 -20.15
N ALA A 21 26.53 3.31 -20.73
CA ALA A 21 27.43 2.39 -20.06
C ALA A 21 28.39 3.15 -19.13
N GLY A 22 28.06 3.19 -17.86
CA GLY A 22 28.97 3.42 -16.75
C GLY A 22 28.78 2.29 -15.74
N ARG A 23 28.96 1.04 -16.18
CA ARG A 23 28.79 -0.14 -15.37
C ARG A 23 30.07 -0.38 -14.58
N ALA A 24 30.01 -0.20 -13.24
CA ALA A 24 30.88 -1.02 -12.40
C ALA A 24 30.64 -2.49 -12.80
N ALA A 25 31.71 -3.28 -12.96
CA ALA A 25 31.60 -4.69 -13.24
C ALA A 25 30.57 -5.30 -12.29
N ALA A 26 29.71 -6.19 -12.81
CA ALA A 26 28.74 -6.90 -11.99
C ALA A 26 29.50 -7.45 -10.78
N GLY A 27 29.19 -6.95 -9.59
CA GLY A 27 29.92 -7.27 -8.38
C GLY A 27 29.95 -8.77 -8.19
N ASP A 28 31.09 -9.27 -7.74
CA ASP A 28 31.31 -10.69 -7.60
C ASP A 28 30.40 -11.28 -6.52
N PHE A 29 29.32 -11.93 -6.92
CA PHE A 29 28.45 -12.73 -6.06
C PHE A 29 28.10 -14.05 -6.73
N THR A 30 27.74 -15.04 -5.95
CA THR A 30 27.12 -16.29 -6.41
C THR A 30 25.64 -16.26 -6.15
N GLN A 31 24.85 -16.96 -6.95
CA GLN A 31 23.42 -17.16 -6.71
C GLN A 31 23.14 -18.66 -6.63
N THR A 32 22.46 -19.07 -5.58
CA THR A 32 22.01 -20.45 -5.35
C THR A 32 20.48 -20.46 -5.27
N GLU A 33 19.86 -21.40 -5.97
CA GLU A 33 18.42 -21.65 -5.96
C GLU A 33 18.15 -22.99 -5.24
N THR A 34 17.23 -23.00 -4.29
CA THR A 34 16.85 -24.23 -3.58
C THR A 34 15.42 -24.16 -3.04
N LYS A 35 14.95 -25.27 -2.48
CA LYS A 35 13.67 -25.32 -1.75
C LYS A 35 13.92 -25.84 -0.34
N LEU A 36 13.59 -25.04 0.65
CA LEU A 36 13.72 -25.36 2.06
C LEU A 36 12.42 -25.98 2.57
N THR A 37 12.54 -27.06 3.34
CA THR A 37 11.37 -27.68 3.97
C THR A 37 11.13 -26.99 5.31
N MET A 38 9.97 -26.38 5.47
CA MET A 38 9.53 -25.74 6.70
C MET A 38 9.06 -26.77 7.73
N SER A 39 8.94 -26.35 8.99
CA SER A 39 8.57 -27.23 10.12
C SER A 39 7.23 -27.94 9.97
N ASP A 40 6.33 -27.45 9.10
CA ASP A 40 5.05 -28.10 8.75
C ASP A 40 5.10 -28.93 7.45
N GLY A 41 6.28 -29.12 6.88
CA GLY A 41 6.50 -29.89 5.66
C GLY A 41 6.30 -29.11 4.35
N ALA A 42 5.85 -27.86 4.38
CA ALA A 42 5.77 -27.03 3.17
C ALA A 42 7.16 -26.73 2.64
N ARG A 43 7.31 -26.73 1.31
CA ARG A 43 8.59 -26.41 0.66
C ARG A 43 8.56 -24.97 0.15
N ILE A 44 9.47 -24.14 0.62
CA ILE A 44 9.61 -22.74 0.25
C ILE A 44 10.79 -22.59 -0.71
N ALA A 45 10.52 -22.04 -1.90
CA ALA A 45 11.53 -21.76 -2.91
C ALA A 45 12.28 -20.47 -2.57
N VAL A 46 13.61 -20.55 -2.56
CA VAL A 46 14.48 -19.46 -2.19
C VAL A 46 15.57 -19.23 -3.23
N SER A 47 16.02 -17.99 -3.36
CA SER A 47 17.28 -17.63 -4.03
C SER A 47 18.18 -16.96 -3.00
N TYR A 48 19.39 -17.45 -2.85
CA TYR A 48 20.40 -16.87 -1.98
C TYR A 48 21.54 -16.31 -2.82
N PHE A 49 21.89 -15.07 -2.54
CA PHE A 49 22.99 -14.35 -3.18
C PHE A 49 24.10 -14.13 -2.15
N GLU A 50 25.28 -14.64 -2.43
CA GLU A 50 26.44 -14.51 -1.55
C GLU A 50 27.53 -13.69 -2.22
N PRO A 51 28.05 -12.61 -1.61
CA PRO A 51 29.19 -11.88 -2.14
C PRO A 51 30.41 -12.81 -2.27
N ARG A 52 31.19 -12.65 -3.33
CA ARG A 52 32.46 -13.38 -3.45
C ARG A 52 33.55 -12.72 -2.62
N GLY A 53 34.52 -13.51 -2.25
CA GLY A 53 35.68 -13.08 -1.45
C GLY A 53 35.60 -13.57 -0.02
N THR A 54 36.43 -13.00 0.84
CA THR A 54 36.48 -13.37 2.27
C THR A 54 35.42 -12.56 3.02
N PRO A 55 34.48 -13.22 3.72
CA PRO A 55 33.51 -12.50 4.53
C PRO A 55 34.23 -11.76 5.68
N PRO A 56 33.67 -10.66 6.17
CA PRO A 56 34.09 -10.05 7.41
C PRO A 56 34.11 -11.09 8.56
N ALA A 57 34.88 -10.84 9.61
CA ALA A 57 35.00 -11.79 10.72
C ALA A 57 33.64 -12.16 11.38
N ALA A 58 32.66 -11.26 11.38
CA ALA A 58 31.30 -11.53 11.83
C ALA A 58 30.36 -12.12 10.77
N GLY A 59 30.81 -12.23 9.53
CA GLY A 59 29.98 -12.59 8.38
C GLY A 59 29.53 -11.39 7.56
N TRP A 60 28.83 -11.66 6.44
CA TRP A 60 28.26 -10.62 5.59
C TRP A 60 27.02 -10.00 6.24
N PRO A 61 26.82 -8.68 6.20
CA PRO A 61 25.51 -8.10 6.48
C PRO A 61 24.49 -8.64 5.46
N ALA A 62 23.28 -8.94 5.90
CA ALA A 62 22.29 -9.57 5.02
C ALA A 62 21.01 -8.75 4.89
N VAL A 63 20.31 -8.95 3.76
CA VAL A 63 18.97 -8.39 3.54
C VAL A 63 18.04 -9.47 3.04
N VAL A 64 16.86 -9.59 3.67
CA VAL A 64 15.76 -10.44 3.18
C VAL A 64 14.79 -9.58 2.38
N LEU A 65 14.46 -10.00 1.15
CA LEU A 65 13.56 -9.29 0.25
C LEU A 65 12.29 -10.10 0.03
N LEU A 66 11.15 -9.44 0.26
CA LEU A 66 9.82 -10.03 0.21
C LEU A 66 8.99 -9.40 -0.93
N HIS A 67 8.35 -10.25 -1.73
CA HIS A 67 7.51 -9.84 -2.87
C HIS A 67 6.08 -9.44 -2.45
N GLY A 68 5.33 -8.79 -3.35
CA GLY A 68 3.91 -8.47 -3.21
C GLY A 68 2.98 -9.67 -3.46
N LEU A 69 1.69 -9.50 -3.18
CA LEU A 69 0.68 -10.53 -3.40
C LEU A 69 0.64 -10.97 -4.86
N GLY A 70 0.53 -12.28 -5.11
CA GLY A 70 0.49 -12.86 -6.45
C GLY A 70 1.80 -12.83 -7.22
N GLN A 71 2.83 -12.17 -6.68
CA GLN A 71 4.16 -12.08 -7.27
C GLN A 71 5.06 -13.24 -6.82
N THR A 72 6.31 -13.19 -7.24
CA THR A 72 7.34 -14.16 -6.88
C THR A 72 8.67 -13.46 -6.61
N ARG A 73 9.67 -14.16 -6.14
CA ARG A 73 11.02 -13.63 -6.04
C ARG A 73 11.59 -13.12 -7.39
N ASN A 74 11.03 -13.58 -8.52
CA ASN A 74 11.45 -13.23 -9.87
C ASN A 74 10.55 -12.22 -10.59
N SER A 75 9.35 -11.93 -10.06
CA SER A 75 8.36 -11.06 -10.69
C SER A 75 7.92 -9.93 -9.79
N SER A 76 7.51 -8.82 -10.39
CA SER A 76 6.92 -7.67 -9.71
C SER A 76 6.02 -6.91 -10.69
N ASP A 77 4.90 -6.38 -10.21
CA ASP A 77 4.07 -5.42 -10.94
C ASP A 77 4.78 -4.07 -11.08
N PHE A 78 5.76 -3.83 -10.22
CA PHE A 78 6.61 -2.64 -10.29
C PHE A 78 7.82 -2.95 -11.17
N VAL A 79 7.87 -2.38 -12.36
CA VAL A 79 8.99 -2.54 -13.30
C VAL A 79 10.31 -2.30 -12.56
N ASN A 80 11.24 -3.26 -12.66
CA ASN A 80 12.57 -3.24 -12.04
C ASN A 80 12.66 -3.46 -10.51
N TRP A 81 11.60 -3.96 -9.86
CA TRP A 81 11.59 -4.15 -8.40
C TRP A 81 11.25 -5.57 -7.94
N SER A 82 11.44 -6.58 -8.78
CA SER A 82 11.40 -7.95 -8.27
C SER A 82 12.53 -8.17 -7.26
N PRO A 83 12.30 -8.96 -6.20
CA PRO A 83 13.32 -9.24 -5.18
C PRO A 83 14.67 -9.66 -5.76
N ASN A 84 14.67 -10.61 -6.70
CA ASN A 84 15.90 -11.07 -7.34
C ASN A 84 16.61 -9.97 -8.17
N LEU A 85 15.85 -9.09 -8.81
CA LEU A 85 16.44 -7.97 -9.55
C LEU A 85 17.06 -6.94 -8.60
N MET A 86 16.38 -6.63 -7.48
CA MET A 86 16.93 -5.77 -6.43
C MET A 86 18.19 -6.37 -5.83
N ALA A 87 18.20 -7.67 -5.54
CA ALA A 87 19.38 -8.38 -5.06
C ALA A 87 20.56 -8.21 -6.01
N ARG A 88 20.35 -8.50 -7.30
CA ARG A 88 21.42 -8.47 -8.31
C ARG A 88 21.93 -7.07 -8.65
N ARG A 89 21.06 -6.06 -8.63
CA ARG A 89 21.43 -4.70 -9.08
C ARG A 89 21.92 -3.80 -7.96
N PHE A 90 21.37 -3.94 -6.75
CA PHE A 90 21.51 -2.91 -5.73
C PHE A 90 22.13 -3.38 -4.41
N LEU A 91 22.14 -4.70 -4.12
CA LEU A 91 22.58 -5.18 -2.81
C LEU A 91 23.77 -6.16 -2.91
N ALA A 92 23.65 -7.26 -3.64
CA ALA A 92 24.73 -8.24 -3.71
C ALA A 92 26.04 -7.67 -4.26
N PRO A 93 26.05 -6.82 -5.34
CA PRO A 93 27.27 -6.16 -5.80
C PRO A 93 27.92 -5.23 -4.77
N GLU A 94 27.14 -4.79 -3.80
CA GLU A 94 27.59 -3.89 -2.74
C GLU A 94 28.00 -4.65 -1.46
N GLY A 95 28.16 -5.98 -1.53
CA GLY A 95 28.65 -6.79 -0.41
C GLY A 95 27.58 -7.12 0.65
N TYR A 96 26.33 -7.26 0.26
CA TYR A 96 25.28 -7.85 1.08
C TYR A 96 25.05 -9.30 0.68
N ALA A 97 24.95 -10.21 1.63
CA ALA A 97 24.22 -11.44 1.42
C ALA A 97 22.73 -11.12 1.26
N VAL A 98 22.06 -11.74 0.28
CA VAL A 98 20.65 -11.45 0.06
C VAL A 98 19.87 -12.75 -0.03
N LEU A 99 18.78 -12.84 0.74
CA LEU A 99 17.81 -13.91 0.66
C LEU A 99 16.52 -13.38 0.04
N THR A 100 16.04 -14.05 -0.99
CA THR A 100 14.71 -13.83 -1.57
C THR A 100 13.95 -15.15 -1.57
N PHE A 101 12.63 -15.11 -1.49
CA PHE A 101 11.83 -16.32 -1.49
C PHE A 101 10.44 -16.09 -2.09
N ASP A 102 9.83 -17.15 -2.59
CA ASP A 102 8.41 -17.16 -2.89
C ASP A 102 7.67 -17.45 -1.58
N ALA A 103 6.80 -16.56 -1.14
CA ALA A 103 5.96 -16.80 0.02
C ALA A 103 5.06 -18.03 -0.18
N ARG A 104 4.49 -18.59 0.91
CA ARG A 104 3.53 -19.70 0.81
C ARG A 104 2.50 -19.46 -0.27
N ALA A 105 2.14 -20.52 -0.98
CA ALA A 105 1.14 -20.51 -2.06
C ALA A 105 1.51 -19.63 -3.27
N HIS A 106 2.69 -19.02 -3.31
CA HIS A 106 3.16 -18.22 -4.44
C HIS A 106 4.25 -18.97 -5.22
N GLY A 107 4.38 -18.63 -6.49
CA GLY A 107 5.45 -19.11 -7.36
C GLY A 107 5.69 -20.61 -7.26
N GLU A 108 6.92 -20.98 -6.92
CA GLU A 108 7.34 -22.37 -6.78
C GLU A 108 7.19 -22.94 -5.36
N SER A 109 6.69 -22.13 -4.41
CA SER A 109 6.48 -22.53 -3.03
C SER A 109 5.17 -23.28 -2.84
N GLY A 110 5.19 -24.24 -1.92
CA GLY A 110 4.02 -24.97 -1.45
C GLY A 110 3.29 -24.26 -0.31
N GLY A 111 2.44 -25.02 0.39
CA GLY A 111 1.67 -24.54 1.52
C GLY A 111 0.41 -23.79 1.13
N GLN A 112 -0.28 -23.25 2.13
CA GLN A 112 -1.52 -22.50 1.95
C GLN A 112 -1.32 -21.01 2.29
N PHE A 113 -1.96 -20.15 1.54
CA PHE A 113 -2.00 -18.69 1.76
C PHE A 113 -2.90 -18.36 2.94
N THR A 114 -2.37 -17.62 3.92
CA THR A 114 -3.12 -17.17 5.11
C THR A 114 -2.98 -15.66 5.40
N LEU A 115 -2.69 -14.88 4.36
CA LEU A 115 -2.62 -13.42 4.38
C LEU A 115 -1.71 -12.89 5.49
N ASP A 116 -0.42 -13.14 5.41
CA ASP A 116 0.56 -12.82 6.46
C ASP A 116 0.16 -13.39 7.84
N GLY A 117 -0.38 -14.60 7.85
CA GLY A 117 -0.79 -15.26 9.07
C GLY A 117 0.37 -15.72 9.94
N PRO A 118 0.07 -16.41 11.07
CA PRO A 118 1.11 -16.93 11.95
C PRO A 118 2.09 -17.89 11.23
N ARG A 119 1.61 -18.59 10.20
CA ARG A 119 2.47 -19.56 9.48
C ARG A 119 3.46 -18.85 8.55
N GLU A 120 3.06 -17.82 7.81
CA GLU A 120 4.01 -17.04 6.99
C GLU A 120 5.07 -16.33 7.85
N LEU A 121 4.67 -15.86 9.04
CA LEU A 121 5.62 -15.30 10.00
C LEU A 121 6.61 -16.36 10.53
N GLN A 122 6.15 -17.58 10.75
CA GLN A 122 7.01 -18.69 11.16
C GLN A 122 7.97 -19.11 10.04
N ASP A 123 7.50 -19.11 8.76
CA ASP A 123 8.37 -19.35 7.61
C ASP A 123 9.50 -18.30 7.57
N LEU A 124 9.19 -17.04 7.73
CA LEU A 124 10.21 -15.99 7.76
C LEU A 124 11.20 -16.20 8.90
N ARG A 125 10.75 -16.65 10.08
CA ARG A 125 11.64 -16.99 11.21
C ARG A 125 12.58 -18.15 10.86
N GLU A 126 12.07 -19.20 10.22
CA GLU A 126 12.85 -20.35 9.80
C GLU A 126 13.84 -20.00 8.70
N LEU A 127 13.45 -19.15 7.76
CA LEU A 127 14.32 -18.62 6.70
C LEU A 127 15.45 -17.75 7.26
N LEU A 128 15.16 -16.87 8.24
CA LEU A 128 16.16 -16.07 8.94
C LEU A 128 17.13 -16.96 9.68
N ASN A 129 16.64 -17.99 10.38
CA ASN A 129 17.51 -18.94 11.05
C ASN A 129 18.40 -19.70 10.05
N TRP A 130 17.83 -20.14 8.94
CA TRP A 130 18.59 -20.87 7.91
C TRP A 130 19.73 -19.99 7.35
N VAL A 131 19.44 -18.75 6.95
CA VAL A 131 20.46 -17.89 6.35
C VAL A 131 21.58 -17.51 7.34
N THR A 132 21.27 -17.38 8.63
CA THR A 132 22.26 -16.98 9.64
C THR A 132 23.05 -18.16 10.24
N THR A 133 22.57 -19.41 10.06
CA THR A 133 23.27 -20.60 10.57
C THR A 133 23.95 -21.42 9.51
N GLN A 134 23.52 -21.34 8.28
CA GLN A 134 24.06 -22.16 7.17
C GLN A 134 24.96 -21.37 6.21
N HIS A 135 25.06 -20.05 6.38
CA HIS A 135 25.85 -19.17 5.54
C HIS A 135 26.70 -18.20 6.38
N PRO A 136 27.77 -17.63 5.85
CA PRO A 136 28.64 -16.68 6.57
C PRO A 136 27.98 -15.30 6.68
N VAL A 137 26.85 -15.23 7.38
CA VAL A 137 26.03 -14.03 7.59
C VAL A 137 26.16 -13.55 9.03
N ASP A 138 26.33 -12.25 9.20
CA ASP A 138 26.29 -11.61 10.51
C ASP A 138 24.83 -11.53 11.02
N ALA A 139 24.49 -12.39 11.97
CA ALA A 139 23.15 -12.50 12.54
C ALA A 139 22.68 -11.21 13.27
N GLN A 140 23.61 -10.30 13.65
CA GLN A 140 23.29 -9.02 14.27
C GLN A 140 22.97 -7.93 13.25
N HIS A 141 23.29 -8.14 11.97
CA HIS A 141 23.17 -7.16 10.90
C HIS A 141 22.32 -7.69 9.72
N VAL A 142 21.13 -8.19 10.06
CA VAL A 142 20.11 -8.61 9.07
C VAL A 142 19.05 -7.55 8.94
N GLY A 143 18.79 -7.12 7.70
CA GLY A 143 17.68 -6.21 7.35
C GLY A 143 16.57 -6.92 6.60
N ALA A 144 15.40 -6.26 6.50
CA ALA A 144 14.30 -6.74 5.67
C ALA A 144 13.68 -5.60 4.85
N TYR A 145 13.39 -5.88 3.58
CA TYR A 145 12.58 -5.04 2.70
C TYR A 145 11.39 -5.86 2.20
N GLY A 146 10.22 -5.25 2.14
CA GLY A 146 9.05 -5.86 1.53
C GLY A 146 8.07 -4.83 1.00
N ALA A 147 7.46 -5.13 -0.15
CA ALA A 147 6.45 -4.30 -0.77
C ALA A 147 5.07 -4.95 -0.66
N SER A 148 4.03 -4.13 -0.45
CA SER A 148 2.63 -4.59 -0.38
C SER A 148 2.47 -5.74 0.64
N TYR A 149 2.08 -6.93 0.21
CA TYR A 149 2.01 -8.14 1.01
C TYR A 149 3.33 -8.41 1.76
N GLY A 150 4.47 -8.38 1.08
CA GLY A 150 5.77 -8.54 1.74
C GLY A 150 6.06 -7.45 2.78
N GLY A 151 5.55 -6.23 2.58
CA GLY A 151 5.65 -5.13 3.55
C GLY A 151 4.83 -5.38 4.80
N GLY A 152 3.65 -6.00 4.67
CA GLY A 152 2.83 -6.47 5.79
C GLY A 152 3.57 -7.48 6.65
N LEU A 153 4.24 -8.44 6.02
CA LEU A 153 5.05 -9.45 6.73
C LEU A 153 6.29 -8.82 7.41
N VAL A 154 6.93 -7.81 6.78
CA VAL A 154 8.02 -7.05 7.43
C VAL A 154 7.53 -6.34 8.69
N TRP A 155 6.37 -5.70 8.67
CA TRP A 155 5.77 -5.10 9.87
C TRP A 155 5.47 -6.15 10.95
N ARG A 156 4.92 -7.29 10.57
CA ARG A 156 4.63 -8.39 11.50
C ARG A 156 5.91 -8.94 12.13
N ALA A 157 6.96 -9.11 11.33
CA ALA A 157 8.28 -9.54 11.81
C ALA A 157 8.83 -8.55 12.87
N ALA A 158 8.73 -7.25 12.60
CA ALA A 158 9.20 -6.22 13.52
C ALA A 158 8.45 -6.23 14.86
N VAL A 159 7.11 -6.31 14.85
CA VAL A 159 6.33 -6.34 16.10
C VAL A 159 6.44 -7.67 16.83
N ALA A 160 6.71 -8.76 16.13
CA ALA A 160 6.98 -10.08 16.72
C ALA A 160 8.41 -10.23 17.27
N GLY A 161 9.24 -9.19 17.14
CA GLY A 161 10.61 -9.18 17.65
C GLY A 161 11.56 -10.15 16.93
N LEU A 162 11.37 -10.41 15.64
CA LEU A 162 12.34 -11.17 14.86
C LEU A 162 13.68 -10.41 14.81
N PRO A 163 14.83 -11.11 14.72
CA PRO A 163 16.16 -10.53 14.81
C PRO A 163 16.50 -9.69 13.57
N LEU A 164 15.88 -8.52 13.43
CA LEU A 164 16.10 -7.58 12.35
C LEU A 164 16.74 -6.29 12.88
N ALA A 165 17.83 -5.85 12.25
CA ALA A 165 18.58 -4.64 12.61
C ALA A 165 18.09 -3.38 11.87
N ALA A 166 17.47 -3.52 10.72
CA ALA A 166 16.84 -2.42 9.97
C ALA A 166 15.73 -2.95 9.06
N ILE A 167 14.67 -2.16 8.87
CA ILE A 167 13.56 -2.54 8.00
C ILE A 167 13.14 -1.44 7.03
N VAL A 168 12.61 -1.88 5.88
CA VAL A 168 12.05 -0.99 4.86
C VAL A 168 10.71 -1.58 4.35
N PRO A 169 9.59 -1.33 5.05
CA PRO A 169 8.25 -1.66 4.55
C PRO A 169 7.82 -0.64 3.49
N ALA A 170 7.32 -1.12 2.35
CA ALA A 170 6.96 -0.30 1.19
C ALA A 170 5.53 -0.55 0.71
N ALA A 171 4.78 0.51 0.37
CA ALA A 171 3.43 0.46 -0.23
C ALA A 171 2.51 -0.56 0.46
N THR A 172 2.38 -0.48 1.79
CA THR A 172 1.77 -1.53 2.60
C THR A 172 0.89 -0.98 3.73
N TRP A 173 0.23 -1.89 4.43
CA TRP A 173 -0.67 -1.57 5.53
C TRP A 173 0.00 -1.65 6.91
N THR A 174 -0.60 -0.94 7.84
CA THR A 174 -0.39 -1.09 9.29
C THR A 174 -1.70 -1.43 10.00
N ASP A 175 -2.83 -1.07 9.40
CA ASP A 175 -4.16 -1.49 9.81
C ASP A 175 -4.96 -1.97 8.59
N LEU A 176 -5.03 -3.28 8.42
CA LEU A 176 -5.68 -3.89 7.25
C LEU A 176 -7.21 -3.76 7.29
N ARG A 177 -7.81 -3.58 8.50
CA ARG A 177 -9.25 -3.30 8.62
C ARG A 177 -9.60 -1.96 7.99
N GLU A 178 -8.79 -0.93 8.27
CA GLU A 178 -8.99 0.40 7.71
C GLU A 178 -8.67 0.43 6.21
N ALA A 179 -7.80 -0.46 5.73
CA ALA A 179 -7.49 -0.57 4.32
C ALA A 179 -8.60 -1.28 3.51
N LEU A 180 -9.11 -2.43 3.99
CA LEU A 180 -10.01 -3.29 3.21
C LEU A 180 -11.48 -3.28 3.65
N ALA A 181 -11.75 -2.90 4.90
CA ALA A 181 -13.12 -2.83 5.42
C ALA A 181 -13.35 -1.60 6.31
N PRO A 182 -13.08 -0.37 5.80
CA PRO A 182 -13.27 0.86 6.55
C PRO A 182 -14.74 1.10 6.85
N GLN A 183 -15.03 1.71 8.02
CA GLN A 183 -16.36 2.24 8.36
C GLN A 183 -17.53 1.25 8.19
N GLY A 184 -17.26 -0.06 8.43
CA GLY A 184 -18.30 -1.11 8.35
C GLY A 184 -18.66 -1.54 6.92
N HIS A 185 -17.89 -1.13 5.92
CA HIS A 185 -18.11 -1.45 4.51
C HIS A 185 -16.87 -2.12 3.90
N VAL A 186 -17.04 -3.27 3.25
CA VAL A 186 -15.93 -3.98 2.58
C VAL A 186 -15.64 -3.33 1.23
N ARG A 187 -14.37 -3.09 0.95
CA ARG A 187 -13.90 -2.66 -0.39
C ARG A 187 -13.83 -3.88 -1.31
N ALA A 188 -14.99 -4.44 -1.61
CA ALA A 188 -15.14 -5.73 -2.29
C ALA A 188 -14.47 -5.79 -3.66
N GLY A 189 -14.41 -4.67 -4.38
CA GLY A 189 -13.75 -4.61 -5.68
C GLY A 189 -12.24 -4.83 -5.60
N ILE A 190 -11.57 -4.24 -4.60
CA ILE A 190 -10.13 -4.49 -4.37
C ILE A 190 -9.91 -5.92 -3.92
N VAL A 191 -10.72 -6.42 -2.98
CA VAL A 191 -10.61 -7.82 -2.52
C VAL A 191 -10.78 -8.79 -3.69
N LEU A 192 -11.79 -8.57 -4.55
CA LEU A 192 -11.99 -9.37 -5.76
C LEU A 192 -10.79 -9.28 -6.70
N GLY A 193 -10.24 -8.06 -6.94
CA GLY A 193 -9.07 -7.88 -7.78
C GLY A 193 -7.88 -8.67 -7.27
N PHE A 194 -7.49 -8.46 -6.04
CA PHE A 194 -6.35 -9.16 -5.42
C PHE A 194 -6.55 -10.68 -5.32
N SER A 195 -7.80 -11.15 -5.20
CA SER A 195 -8.08 -12.58 -5.14
C SER A 195 -7.80 -13.35 -6.43
N GLN A 196 -7.62 -12.63 -7.55
CA GLN A 196 -7.27 -13.24 -8.84
C GLN A 196 -5.78 -13.61 -8.93
N ASP A 197 -4.95 -13.06 -8.05
CA ASP A 197 -3.49 -13.20 -8.09
C ASP A 197 -3.01 -14.54 -7.51
N ILE A 198 -3.85 -15.24 -6.74
CA ILE A 198 -3.55 -16.55 -6.15
C ILE A 198 -4.67 -17.55 -6.53
N PRO A 199 -4.33 -18.75 -7.02
CA PRO A 199 -5.31 -19.80 -7.28
C PRO A 199 -6.13 -20.13 -6.02
N ARG A 200 -7.45 -20.25 -6.18
CA ARG A 200 -8.37 -20.37 -5.04
C ARG A 200 -8.15 -21.62 -4.19
N ASP A 201 -7.67 -22.68 -4.78
CA ASP A 201 -7.30 -23.94 -4.10
C ASP A 201 -6.06 -23.79 -3.21
N ARG A 202 -5.26 -22.75 -3.40
CA ARG A 202 -4.10 -22.42 -2.56
C ARG A 202 -4.43 -21.59 -1.32
N TYR A 203 -5.67 -21.10 -1.18
CA TYR A 203 -6.10 -20.40 0.04
C TYR A 203 -6.30 -21.39 1.19
N GLY A 204 -6.00 -20.97 2.42
CA GLY A 204 -6.43 -21.66 3.63
C GLY A 204 -7.96 -21.77 3.69
N PRO A 205 -8.52 -22.74 4.43
CA PRO A 205 -9.97 -22.92 4.50
C PRO A 205 -10.70 -21.67 5.04
N GLU A 206 -10.15 -21.04 6.06
CA GLU A 206 -10.70 -19.81 6.65
C GLU A 206 -10.66 -18.65 5.65
N GLU A 207 -9.50 -18.43 5.01
CA GLU A 207 -9.30 -17.36 4.03
C GLU A 207 -10.20 -17.52 2.81
N ARG A 208 -10.46 -18.76 2.40
CA ARG A 208 -11.38 -19.06 1.29
C ARG A 208 -12.82 -18.68 1.62
N GLN A 209 -13.26 -18.94 2.84
CA GLN A 209 -14.60 -18.56 3.31
C GLN A 209 -14.70 -17.03 3.46
N LEU A 210 -13.72 -16.40 4.11
CA LEU A 210 -13.69 -14.95 4.28
C LEU A 210 -13.61 -14.20 2.96
N LEU A 211 -12.90 -14.73 1.96
CA LEU A 211 -12.89 -14.18 0.60
C LEU A 211 -14.29 -14.21 -0.01
N THR A 212 -15.02 -15.31 0.14
CA THR A 212 -16.40 -15.45 -0.35
C THR A 212 -17.33 -14.44 0.34
N ASP A 213 -17.21 -14.31 1.66
CA ASP A 213 -17.98 -13.36 2.46
C ASP A 213 -17.64 -11.90 2.08
N ALA A 214 -16.37 -11.60 1.87
CA ALA A 214 -15.91 -10.25 1.50
C ALA A 214 -16.42 -9.82 0.12
N ILE A 215 -16.37 -10.70 -0.87
CA ILE A 215 -16.89 -10.41 -2.22
C ILE A 215 -18.42 -10.22 -2.20
N SER A 216 -19.12 -10.97 -1.34
CA SER A 216 -20.57 -10.88 -1.18
C SER A 216 -21.00 -9.85 -0.14
N GLU A 217 -20.05 -9.17 0.51
CA GLU A 217 -20.27 -8.23 1.62
C GLU A 217 -21.11 -8.83 2.77
N ASN A 218 -20.98 -10.14 2.96
CA ASN A 218 -21.58 -10.86 4.07
C ASN A 218 -20.63 -10.85 5.27
N ASN A 219 -21.16 -11.06 6.47
CA ASN A 219 -20.38 -11.30 7.69
C ASN A 219 -19.24 -10.28 7.93
N VAL A 220 -19.47 -9.02 7.62
CA VAL A 220 -18.48 -7.93 7.75
C VAL A 220 -17.81 -7.88 9.13
N PRO A 221 -18.50 -8.16 10.27
CA PRO A 221 -17.85 -8.23 11.58
C PRO A 221 -16.73 -9.28 11.65
N ALA A 222 -16.95 -10.48 11.11
CA ALA A 222 -15.92 -11.55 11.11
C ALA A 222 -14.75 -11.18 10.19
N ILE A 223 -15.02 -10.61 9.02
CA ILE A 223 -13.99 -10.09 8.12
C ILE A 223 -13.12 -9.07 8.87
N ARG A 224 -13.72 -8.09 9.52
CA ARG A 224 -12.98 -7.06 10.28
C ARG A 224 -12.20 -7.64 11.46
N ALA A 225 -12.74 -8.63 12.15
CA ALA A 225 -12.03 -9.34 13.22
C ALA A 225 -10.80 -10.07 12.69
N TYR A 226 -10.92 -10.78 11.57
CA TYR A 226 -9.80 -11.45 10.91
C TYR A 226 -8.73 -10.43 10.46
N LEU A 227 -9.12 -9.35 9.76
CA LEU A 227 -8.19 -8.31 9.30
C LEU A 227 -7.48 -7.61 10.47
N ALA A 228 -8.12 -7.55 11.65
CA ALA A 228 -7.48 -7.04 12.86
C ALA A 228 -6.28 -7.88 13.29
N THR A 229 -6.35 -9.21 13.12
CA THR A 229 -5.24 -10.12 13.43
C THR A 229 -4.05 -9.99 12.47
N ARG A 230 -4.23 -9.32 11.35
CA ARG A 230 -3.21 -9.01 10.32
C ARG A 230 -2.72 -7.57 10.40
N SER A 231 -3.21 -6.81 11.37
CA SER A 231 -2.86 -5.40 11.61
C SER A 231 -1.81 -5.30 12.72
N THR A 232 -0.89 -4.35 12.57
CA THR A 232 0.24 -4.14 13.51
C THR A 232 0.24 -2.77 14.15
N ARG A 233 -0.62 -1.84 13.69
CA ARG A 233 -0.61 -0.42 14.06
C ARG A 233 -0.58 -0.19 15.57
N SER A 234 -1.36 -0.92 16.35
CA SER A 234 -1.41 -0.77 17.80
C SER A 234 -0.10 -1.14 18.52
N GLN A 235 0.76 -1.93 17.88
CA GLN A 235 2.01 -2.43 18.46
C GLN A 235 3.24 -1.63 17.99
N LEU A 236 3.10 -0.74 16.98
CA LEU A 236 4.22 0.00 16.40
C LEU A 236 4.92 0.94 17.40
N GLY A 237 4.23 1.34 18.48
CA GLY A 237 4.84 2.11 19.57
C GLY A 237 5.97 1.38 20.31
N GLU A 238 6.04 0.05 20.21
CA GLU A 238 7.07 -0.79 20.82
C GLU A 238 8.26 -1.03 19.89
N VAL A 239 8.12 -0.78 18.58
CA VAL A 239 9.19 -0.99 17.59
C VAL A 239 10.29 0.05 17.77
N ARG A 240 11.54 -0.43 17.92
CA ARG A 240 12.75 0.38 18.06
C ARG A 240 13.72 0.22 16.89
N ILE A 241 13.46 -0.76 16.02
CA ILE A 241 14.26 -1.06 14.83
C ILE A 241 14.31 0.17 13.92
N PRO A 242 15.48 0.59 13.42
CA PRO A 242 15.59 1.58 12.37
C PRO A 242 14.67 1.27 11.19
N THR A 243 13.77 2.19 10.88
CA THR A 243 12.68 1.96 9.92
C THR A 243 12.61 3.06 8.85
N PHE A 244 12.74 2.69 7.59
CA PHE A 244 12.50 3.58 6.46
C PHE A 244 11.21 3.18 5.76
N ILE A 245 10.16 3.98 5.90
CA ILE A 245 8.85 3.72 5.32
C ILE A 245 8.81 4.34 3.92
N LEU A 246 8.50 3.52 2.92
CA LEU A 246 8.20 3.96 1.56
C LEU A 246 6.70 3.82 1.30
N GLN A 247 6.01 4.88 0.85
CA GLN A 247 4.57 4.81 0.59
C GLN A 247 4.19 5.65 -0.63
N GLY A 248 3.28 5.11 -1.44
CA GLY A 248 2.64 5.87 -2.50
C GLY A 248 1.82 7.03 -1.94
N ARG A 249 1.94 8.21 -2.54
CA ARG A 249 1.09 9.34 -2.20
C ARG A 249 -0.35 9.13 -2.68
N ARG A 250 -0.53 8.36 -3.76
CA ARG A 250 -1.79 7.95 -4.35
C ARG A 250 -1.79 6.43 -4.53
N ASP A 251 -2.20 5.73 -3.52
CA ASP A 251 -2.25 4.26 -3.50
C ASP A 251 -3.62 3.81 -2.99
N PHE A 252 -4.52 3.47 -3.89
CA PHE A 252 -5.89 3.10 -3.53
C PHE A 252 -6.00 1.78 -2.76
N ALA A 253 -4.95 0.97 -2.73
CA ALA A 253 -4.92 -0.23 -1.90
C ALA A 253 -4.62 0.12 -0.44
N PHE A 254 -3.53 0.85 -0.22
CA PHE A 254 -3.04 1.25 1.10
C PHE A 254 -2.71 2.74 1.09
N ASP A 255 -3.65 3.55 1.52
CA ASP A 255 -3.55 4.99 1.50
C ASP A 255 -2.39 5.53 2.38
N ALA A 256 -2.04 6.80 2.19
CA ALA A 256 -0.93 7.42 2.91
C ALA A 256 -1.11 7.42 4.45
N ASP A 257 -2.34 7.27 4.97
CA ASP A 257 -2.60 7.17 6.42
C ASP A 257 -1.94 5.94 7.05
N GLN A 258 -1.72 4.86 6.29
CA GLN A 258 -1.03 3.66 6.78
C GLN A 258 0.40 3.99 7.21
N ALA A 259 1.14 4.66 6.34
CA ALA A 259 2.53 5.05 6.56
C ALA A 259 2.66 6.23 7.55
N ILE A 260 1.80 7.23 7.44
CA ILE A 260 1.79 8.41 8.33
C ILE A 260 1.51 8.00 9.78
N ALA A 261 0.57 7.07 9.99
CA ALA A 261 0.29 6.54 11.33
C ALA A 261 1.49 5.79 11.90
N ALA A 262 2.12 4.91 11.10
CA ALA A 262 3.34 4.22 11.51
C ALA A 262 4.45 5.21 11.87
N PHE A 263 4.73 6.17 11.01
CA PHE A 263 5.77 7.17 11.24
C PHE A 263 5.56 7.95 12.55
N ARG A 264 4.32 8.24 12.92
CA ARG A 264 3.98 8.89 14.20
C ARG A 264 4.25 7.99 15.41
N LEU A 265 3.93 6.71 15.30
CA LEU A 265 4.00 5.75 16.42
C LEU A 265 5.41 5.25 16.71
N LEU A 266 6.22 5.02 15.68
CA LEU A 266 7.58 4.51 15.81
C LEU A 266 8.43 5.37 16.75
N LYS A 267 9.29 4.73 17.55
CA LYS A 267 10.20 5.38 18.54
C LYS A 267 11.67 5.30 18.15
N GLY A 268 12.06 4.35 17.30
CA GLY A 268 13.43 4.22 16.78
C GLY A 268 13.78 5.25 15.73
N PRO A 269 15.01 5.18 15.16
CA PRO A 269 15.39 5.94 13.98
C PRO A 269 14.40 5.69 12.84
N LYS A 270 13.90 6.76 12.20
CA LYS A 270 12.84 6.61 11.20
C LYS A 270 12.91 7.63 10.09
N ARG A 271 12.53 7.20 8.89
CA ARG A 271 12.30 8.04 7.72
C ARG A 271 10.99 7.67 7.06
N LEU A 272 10.36 8.64 6.39
CA LEU A 272 9.17 8.47 5.57
C LEU A 272 9.41 9.13 4.21
N TYR A 273 9.19 8.37 3.15
CA TYR A 273 9.11 8.86 1.79
C TYR A 273 7.69 8.64 1.26
N LEU A 274 7.07 9.73 0.77
CA LEU A 274 5.76 9.71 0.11
C LEU A 274 5.98 10.04 -1.37
N GLY A 275 5.88 9.03 -2.23
CA GLY A 275 6.23 9.09 -3.64
C GLY A 275 5.08 8.80 -4.60
N ASP A 276 5.36 8.76 -5.89
CA ASP A 276 4.39 8.40 -6.95
C ASP A 276 4.60 6.94 -7.40
N PHE A 277 4.84 6.06 -6.44
CA PHE A 277 4.97 4.61 -6.66
C PHE A 277 3.97 3.84 -5.80
N GLY A 278 3.76 2.56 -6.10
CA GLY A 278 2.83 1.68 -5.38
C GLY A 278 1.72 1.16 -6.29
N HIS A 279 0.59 0.79 -5.67
CA HIS A 279 -0.58 0.36 -6.41
C HIS A 279 -1.20 1.53 -7.19
N ALA A 280 -2.00 1.18 -8.21
CA ALA A 280 -2.71 2.22 -8.97
C ALA A 280 -3.47 3.18 -8.03
N PRO A 281 -3.61 4.47 -8.38
CA PRO A 281 -3.24 5.10 -9.64
C PRO A 281 -1.81 5.68 -9.68
N ALA A 282 -0.89 5.20 -8.87
CA ALA A 282 0.52 5.62 -8.92
C ALA A 282 1.09 5.41 -10.35
N THR A 283 1.90 6.36 -10.83
CA THR A 283 2.46 6.29 -12.19
C THR A 283 3.74 5.49 -12.27
N ASN A 284 4.35 5.17 -11.12
CA ASN A 284 5.54 4.34 -11.00
C ASN A 284 6.69 4.78 -11.92
N PRO A 285 7.16 6.06 -11.86
CA PRO A 285 8.18 6.53 -12.79
C PRO A 285 9.52 5.78 -12.55
N PRO A 286 10.19 5.28 -13.58
CA PRO A 286 11.45 4.52 -13.43
C PRO A 286 12.54 5.29 -12.66
N SER A 287 12.65 6.59 -12.88
CA SER A 287 13.62 7.44 -12.18
C SER A 287 13.35 7.58 -10.68
N GLU A 288 12.09 7.41 -10.24
CA GLU A 288 11.75 7.37 -8.83
C GLU A 288 12.18 6.07 -8.19
N PHE A 289 12.05 4.94 -8.90
CA PHE A 289 12.55 3.65 -8.42
C PHE A 289 14.05 3.66 -8.21
N ASP A 290 14.81 4.22 -9.16
CA ASP A 290 16.27 4.35 -9.04
C ASP A 290 16.62 5.22 -7.82
N TYR A 291 15.91 6.33 -7.61
CA TYR A 291 16.07 7.17 -6.42
C TYR A 291 15.78 6.37 -5.14
N ALA A 292 14.65 5.71 -5.06
CA ALA A 292 14.23 4.95 -3.89
C ALA A 292 15.19 3.78 -3.59
N ALA A 293 15.69 3.07 -4.62
CA ALA A 293 16.66 1.99 -4.45
C ALA A 293 17.98 2.47 -3.82
N VAL A 294 18.47 3.65 -4.25
CA VAL A 294 19.66 4.28 -3.67
C VAL A 294 19.42 4.67 -2.21
N GLU A 295 18.24 5.23 -1.88
CA GLU A 295 17.90 5.60 -0.51
C GLU A 295 17.72 4.36 0.41
N VAL A 296 17.12 3.28 -0.10
CA VAL A 296 17.01 1.99 0.61
C VAL A 296 18.39 1.41 0.91
N ARG A 297 19.27 1.36 -0.10
CA ARG A 297 20.64 0.92 0.09
C ARG A 297 21.36 1.78 1.12
N SER A 298 21.26 3.11 1.01
CA SER A 298 21.87 4.04 1.96
C SER A 298 21.37 3.82 3.40
N TRP A 299 20.09 3.44 3.56
CA TRP A 299 19.53 3.08 4.86
C TRP A 299 20.18 1.81 5.42
N PHE A 300 20.29 0.76 4.61
CA PHE A 300 20.97 -0.47 5.02
C PHE A 300 22.46 -0.26 5.22
N ASP A 301 23.16 0.51 4.40
CA ASP A 301 24.57 0.85 4.58
C ASP A 301 24.81 1.51 5.95
N ARG A 302 23.89 2.39 6.38
CA ARG A 302 23.99 3.06 7.69
C ARG A 302 23.79 2.11 8.84
N PHE A 303 22.79 1.24 8.78
CA PHE A 303 22.34 0.45 9.93
C PHE A 303 22.83 -0.99 9.94
N LEU A 304 23.26 -1.54 8.81
CA LEU A 304 23.81 -2.90 8.73
C LEU A 304 25.32 -2.92 8.56
N LYS A 305 25.91 -1.87 7.96
CA LYS A 305 27.36 -1.76 7.77
C LYS A 305 28.03 -0.68 8.65
N GLY A 306 27.23 0.14 9.34
CA GLY A 306 27.73 1.24 10.15
C GLY A 306 28.32 2.41 9.33
N ILE A 307 28.09 2.48 8.02
CA ILE A 307 28.65 3.52 7.13
C ILE A 307 28.06 4.88 7.50
N PRO A 308 28.87 5.89 7.83
CA PRO A 308 28.38 7.21 8.23
C PRO A 308 27.98 8.07 7.02
N ASN A 309 26.99 7.64 6.24
CA ASN A 309 26.52 8.33 5.03
C ASN A 309 25.53 9.49 5.32
N GLY A 310 25.19 9.73 6.57
CA GLY A 310 24.37 10.85 7.02
C GLY A 310 22.87 10.71 6.78
N ILE A 311 22.37 9.57 6.26
CA ILE A 311 20.95 9.36 5.97
C ILE A 311 20.07 9.49 7.22
N ASP A 312 20.56 9.08 8.37
CA ASP A 312 19.91 9.16 9.68
C ASP A 312 19.83 10.58 10.24
N LYS A 313 20.62 11.52 9.69
CA LYS A 313 20.66 12.93 10.07
C LYS A 313 19.88 13.85 9.12
N ARG A 314 19.42 13.34 7.99
CA ARG A 314 18.61 14.11 7.03
C ARG A 314 17.23 14.43 7.63
N ARG A 315 16.52 15.37 7.01
CA ARG A 315 15.12 15.62 7.34
C ARG A 315 14.32 14.33 7.14
N PRO A 316 13.57 13.88 8.16
CA PRO A 316 13.05 12.51 8.19
C PRO A 316 11.82 12.28 7.29
N VAL A 317 11.22 13.30 6.72
CA VAL A 317 10.04 13.21 5.86
C VAL A 317 10.36 13.79 4.50
N GLU A 318 10.08 13.03 3.46
CA GLU A 318 10.19 13.47 2.07
C GLU A 318 8.86 13.25 1.36
N VAL A 319 8.45 14.24 0.57
CA VAL A 319 7.24 14.17 -0.26
C VAL A 319 7.63 14.52 -1.69
N ALA A 320 7.41 13.59 -2.61
CA ALA A 320 7.62 13.84 -4.03
C ALA A 320 6.49 14.71 -4.60
N PRO A 321 6.78 15.65 -5.50
CA PRO A 321 5.75 16.35 -6.26
C PRO A 321 5.06 15.40 -7.27
N ASP A 322 3.93 15.83 -7.80
CA ASP A 322 3.19 15.18 -8.88
C ASP A 322 3.10 16.15 -10.08
N PRO A 323 3.66 15.82 -11.25
CA PRO A 323 4.44 14.61 -11.56
C PRO A 323 5.77 14.54 -10.80
N TRP A 324 6.32 13.33 -10.66
CA TRP A 324 7.52 13.07 -9.87
C TRP A 324 8.73 13.91 -10.31
N ARG A 325 9.37 14.49 -9.31
CA ARG A 325 10.66 15.20 -9.40
C ARG A 325 11.40 14.99 -8.08
N LYS A 326 12.57 15.62 -7.93
CA LYS A 326 13.30 15.60 -6.67
C LYS A 326 12.36 15.93 -5.50
N PRO A 327 12.29 15.07 -4.48
CA PRO A 327 11.37 15.25 -3.36
C PRO A 327 11.70 16.47 -2.51
N VAL A 328 10.68 17.01 -1.88
CA VAL A 328 10.80 18.11 -0.90
C VAL A 328 10.92 17.50 0.49
N SER A 329 11.96 17.87 1.23
CA SER A 329 12.25 17.35 2.57
C SER A 329 11.70 18.24 3.67
N PHE A 330 11.11 17.63 4.71
CA PHE A 330 10.51 18.30 5.86
C PHE A 330 11.13 17.80 7.17
N LYS A 331 11.31 18.72 8.14
CA LYS A 331 11.75 18.37 9.50
C LYS A 331 10.69 17.59 10.29
N ARG A 332 9.41 17.73 9.93
CA ARG A 332 8.24 17.07 10.54
C ARG A 332 7.21 16.78 9.45
N LEU A 333 6.27 15.90 9.74
CA LEU A 333 5.11 15.71 8.86
C LEU A 333 4.43 17.06 8.59
N PRO A 334 4.15 17.40 7.31
CA PRO A 334 3.36 18.57 7.00
C PRO A 334 2.02 18.56 7.72
N THR A 335 1.58 19.70 8.20
CA THR A 335 0.28 19.86 8.88
C THR A 335 -0.70 20.51 7.92
N PRO A 336 -1.70 19.78 7.42
CA PRO A 336 -2.72 20.35 6.55
C PRO A 336 -3.68 21.25 7.34
N ARG A 337 -4.30 22.17 6.62
CA ARG A 337 -5.40 22.99 7.14
C ARG A 337 -6.73 22.54 6.53
N PRO A 338 -7.83 22.49 7.30
CA PRO A 338 -9.13 22.13 6.75
C PRO A 338 -9.67 23.26 5.85
N LEU A 339 -10.12 22.88 4.67
CA LEU A 339 -10.89 23.73 3.76
C LEU A 339 -12.27 23.09 3.61
N THR A 340 -13.33 23.85 3.99
CA THR A 340 -14.68 23.29 4.06
C THR A 340 -15.60 23.92 3.03
N PHE A 341 -16.35 23.09 2.33
CA PHE A 341 -17.39 23.46 1.37
C PHE A 341 -18.74 22.92 1.84
N ALA A 342 -19.78 23.74 1.75
CA ALA A 342 -21.14 23.37 2.17
C ALA A 342 -22.09 23.44 0.97
N PHE A 343 -22.90 22.37 0.84
CA PHE A 343 -23.89 22.24 -0.23
C PHE A 343 -25.28 22.05 0.37
N ARG A 344 -26.27 22.70 -0.23
CA ARG A 344 -27.66 22.64 0.21
C ARG A 344 -28.57 21.97 -0.85
N GLY A 345 -29.81 21.76 -0.49
CA GLY A 345 -30.82 21.17 -1.36
C GLY A 345 -30.99 19.67 -1.12
N ARG A 346 -32.21 19.21 -1.29
CA ARG A 346 -32.59 17.78 -1.17
C ARG A 346 -32.54 17.11 -2.55
N ARG A 347 -32.14 15.85 -2.57
CA ARG A 347 -32.16 14.97 -3.76
C ARG A 347 -32.48 13.55 -3.35
N THR A 348 -33.21 12.87 -4.20
CA THR A 348 -33.44 11.43 -4.07
C THR A 348 -32.32 10.67 -4.77
N LEU A 349 -31.82 9.63 -4.15
CA LEU A 349 -30.81 8.72 -4.64
C LEU A 349 -31.42 7.33 -4.79
N SER A 350 -31.65 6.88 -6.01
CA SER A 350 -32.04 5.49 -6.30
C SER A 350 -30.85 4.54 -6.22
N ALA A 351 -31.10 3.25 -6.23
CA ALA A 351 -30.06 2.20 -6.14
C ALA A 351 -28.93 2.40 -7.17
N ASP A 352 -29.28 2.67 -8.43
CA ASP A 352 -28.32 2.92 -9.53
C ASP A 352 -28.06 4.41 -9.79
N GLY A 353 -28.65 5.29 -8.97
CA GLY A 353 -28.59 6.73 -9.15
C GLY A 353 -27.29 7.33 -8.61
N LYS A 354 -27.09 8.59 -8.95
CA LYS A 354 -25.99 9.44 -8.48
C LYS A 354 -26.51 10.79 -8.02
N VAL A 355 -25.91 11.34 -6.97
CA VAL A 355 -26.13 12.74 -6.56
C VAL A 355 -24.78 13.44 -6.53
N ALA A 356 -24.59 14.41 -7.43
CA ALA A 356 -23.37 15.21 -7.47
C ALA A 356 -23.57 16.61 -6.87
N ARG A 357 -22.53 17.12 -6.26
CA ARG A 357 -22.38 18.50 -5.77
C ARG A 357 -21.03 19.05 -6.23
N THR A 358 -21.02 20.25 -6.78
CA THR A 358 -19.82 20.86 -7.36
C THR A 358 -19.59 22.24 -6.76
N THR A 359 -18.33 22.58 -6.42
CA THR A 359 -17.93 23.89 -5.92
C THR A 359 -17.80 24.92 -7.06
N ASP A 360 -17.58 26.16 -6.70
CA ASP A 360 -16.95 27.12 -7.58
C ASP A 360 -15.49 26.74 -7.85
N ARG A 361 -14.82 27.50 -8.74
CA ARG A 361 -13.43 27.26 -9.08
C ARG A 361 -12.54 27.48 -7.85
N VAL A 362 -11.59 26.58 -7.65
CA VAL A 362 -10.60 26.68 -6.57
C VAL A 362 -9.25 27.13 -7.12
N ARG A 363 -8.41 27.71 -6.24
CA ARG A 363 -6.99 27.94 -6.54
C ARG A 363 -6.25 26.60 -6.61
N HIS A 364 -4.97 26.61 -6.96
CA HIS A 364 -4.11 25.44 -6.81
C HIS A 364 -4.13 24.95 -5.35
N LEU A 365 -4.49 23.68 -5.16
CA LEU A 365 -4.54 23.02 -3.85
C LEU A 365 -3.74 21.72 -3.91
N GLU A 366 -3.23 21.31 -2.77
CA GLU A 366 -2.70 19.96 -2.60
C GLU A 366 -3.38 19.32 -1.39
N ASN A 367 -4.16 18.27 -1.65
CA ASN A 367 -4.75 17.46 -0.59
C ASN A 367 -3.63 16.74 0.16
N PHE A 368 -3.69 16.78 1.50
CA PHE A 368 -2.71 16.09 2.34
C PHE A 368 -3.40 15.60 3.61
N GLY A 369 -4.12 14.52 3.49
CA GLY A 369 -4.92 13.93 4.57
C GLY A 369 -6.23 13.38 4.01
N ALA A 370 -6.93 12.61 4.79
CA ALA A 370 -8.21 12.01 4.42
C ALA A 370 -9.32 13.07 4.34
N PRO A 371 -9.94 13.31 3.18
CA PRO A 371 -11.09 14.19 3.09
C PRO A 371 -12.28 13.60 3.86
N ILE A 372 -13.16 14.45 4.38
CA ILE A 372 -14.36 14.02 5.11
C ILE A 372 -15.59 14.60 4.42
N VAL A 373 -16.50 13.71 4.05
CA VAL A 373 -17.83 14.06 3.57
C VAL A 373 -18.84 13.79 4.70
N LYS A 374 -19.57 14.81 5.13
CA LYS A 374 -20.71 14.66 6.04
C LYS A 374 -21.99 14.97 5.29
N VAL A 375 -22.93 14.04 5.29
CA VAL A 375 -24.19 14.18 4.57
C VAL A 375 -25.38 13.86 5.46
N SER A 376 -26.40 14.73 5.43
CA SER A 376 -27.70 14.41 6.01
C SER A 376 -28.38 13.37 5.11
N PHE A 377 -28.56 12.17 5.60
CA PHE A 377 -29.03 11.03 4.82
C PHE A 377 -30.13 10.28 5.55
N ALA A 378 -31.20 9.91 4.83
CA ALA A 378 -32.22 8.99 5.29
C ALA A 378 -32.37 7.85 4.27
N THR A 379 -32.63 6.65 4.76
CA THR A 379 -32.86 5.47 3.92
C THR A 379 -34.21 4.82 4.29
N PRO A 380 -35.31 5.27 3.69
CA PRO A 380 -36.63 4.70 3.98
C PRO A 380 -36.78 3.24 3.53
N THR A 381 -35.99 2.78 2.59
CA THR A 381 -36.10 1.45 1.97
C THR A 381 -34.78 0.64 1.99
N GLY A 382 -33.93 0.84 3.00
CA GLY A 382 -32.78 -0.04 3.23
C GLY A 382 -31.57 0.19 2.30
N TYR A 383 -31.26 1.43 1.99
CA TYR A 383 -30.03 1.80 1.30
C TYR A 383 -28.84 1.54 2.23
N LYS A 384 -28.23 0.33 2.16
CA LYS A 384 -27.38 -0.21 3.23
C LYS A 384 -26.00 0.43 3.37
N HIS A 385 -25.45 1.04 2.30
CA HIS A 385 -24.20 1.78 2.35
C HIS A 385 -24.21 2.97 1.39
N LEU A 386 -23.35 3.94 1.62
CA LEU A 386 -23.21 5.13 0.80
C LEU A 386 -21.73 5.33 0.44
N VAL A 387 -21.46 5.46 -0.84
CA VAL A 387 -20.14 5.77 -1.37
C VAL A 387 -20.06 7.23 -1.76
N ALA A 388 -18.96 7.88 -1.43
CA ALA A 388 -18.62 9.21 -1.90
C ALA A 388 -17.32 9.15 -2.73
N VAL A 389 -17.36 9.74 -3.93
CA VAL A 389 -16.20 9.97 -4.78
C VAL A 389 -15.93 11.47 -4.83
N LEU A 390 -14.73 11.87 -4.49
CA LEU A 390 -14.25 13.25 -4.64
C LEU A 390 -13.38 13.35 -5.88
N SER A 391 -13.75 14.27 -6.77
CA SER A 391 -12.99 14.54 -8.00
C SER A 391 -12.71 16.03 -8.17
N ALA A 392 -11.69 16.35 -8.94
CA ALA A 392 -11.45 17.68 -9.50
C ALA A 392 -11.81 17.69 -10.99
N ILE A 393 -12.68 18.62 -11.39
CA ILE A 393 -12.95 18.91 -12.80
C ILE A 393 -12.04 20.05 -13.21
N THR A 394 -11.07 19.76 -14.05
CA THR A 394 -10.06 20.72 -14.48
C THR A 394 -10.66 21.80 -15.39
N PRO A 395 -9.95 22.91 -15.65
CA PRO A 395 -10.38 23.91 -16.63
C PRO A 395 -10.59 23.36 -18.04
N SER A 396 -9.87 22.30 -18.43
CA SER A 396 -10.03 21.60 -19.71
C SER A 396 -11.25 20.65 -19.74
N GLY A 397 -11.95 20.46 -18.61
CA GLY A 397 -13.07 19.52 -18.50
C GLY A 397 -12.68 18.09 -18.13
N SER A 398 -11.40 17.78 -18.01
CA SER A 398 -10.93 16.47 -17.54
C SER A 398 -11.28 16.24 -16.08
N GLU A 399 -11.58 15.01 -15.71
CA GLU A 399 -11.86 14.62 -14.33
C GLU A 399 -10.66 13.90 -13.73
N ILE A 400 -10.17 14.42 -12.59
CA ILE A 400 -9.13 13.79 -11.77
C ILE A 400 -9.81 13.27 -10.50
N VAL A 401 -9.82 11.96 -10.30
CA VAL A 401 -10.27 11.37 -9.02
C VAL A 401 -9.24 11.69 -7.96
N ILE A 402 -9.69 12.35 -6.89
CA ILE A 402 -8.85 12.71 -5.75
C ILE A 402 -8.87 11.58 -4.73
N SER A 403 -10.07 11.10 -4.38
CA SER A 403 -10.24 10.08 -3.34
C SER A 403 -11.67 9.54 -3.34
N ASP A 404 -11.87 8.38 -2.74
CA ASP A 404 -13.20 7.83 -2.47
C ASP A 404 -13.27 7.18 -1.09
N GLY A 405 -14.48 6.79 -0.70
CA GLY A 405 -14.76 6.10 0.55
C GLY A 405 -16.21 5.72 0.68
N GLY A 406 -16.50 4.79 1.57
CA GLY A 406 -17.85 4.33 1.86
C GLY A 406 -18.15 4.30 3.35
N ALA A 407 -19.42 4.29 3.69
CA ALA A 407 -19.91 4.11 5.05
C ALA A 407 -21.21 3.32 5.07
N ASP A 408 -21.39 2.51 6.11
CA ASP A 408 -22.64 1.85 6.40
C ASP A 408 -23.72 2.90 6.74
N THR A 409 -24.90 2.74 6.20
CA THR A 409 -26.06 3.63 6.39
C THR A 409 -27.23 2.96 7.10
N GLN A 410 -27.11 1.72 7.52
CA GLN A 410 -28.22 0.96 8.11
C GLN A 410 -28.82 1.65 9.34
N THR A 411 -28.01 2.43 10.06
CA THR A 411 -28.46 3.20 11.24
C THR A 411 -29.24 4.47 10.89
N SER A 412 -29.25 4.91 9.63
CA SER A 412 -29.92 6.17 9.24
C SER A 412 -31.45 6.08 9.25
N GLY A 413 -32.04 4.93 8.92
CA GLY A 413 -33.49 4.72 8.96
C GLY A 413 -34.29 5.74 8.13
N LYS A 414 -35.56 5.93 8.47
CA LYS A 414 -36.49 6.87 7.78
C LYS A 414 -36.20 8.35 8.08
N SER A 415 -35.69 8.65 9.27
CA SER A 415 -35.34 10.02 9.66
C SER A 415 -33.92 10.37 9.25
N PRO A 416 -33.68 11.59 8.73
CA PRO A 416 -32.34 12.00 8.34
C PRO A 416 -31.35 11.98 9.50
N ARG A 417 -30.20 11.34 9.30
CA ARG A 417 -29.06 11.37 10.22
C ARG A 417 -27.82 11.85 9.47
N THR A 418 -26.82 12.29 10.19
CA THR A 418 -25.54 12.63 9.59
C THR A 418 -24.74 11.35 9.38
N VAL A 419 -24.53 10.97 8.13
CA VAL A 419 -23.56 9.96 7.72
C VAL A 419 -22.23 10.67 7.50
N THR A 420 -21.18 10.18 8.14
CA THR A 420 -19.81 10.68 7.97
C THR A 420 -19.02 9.66 7.16
N ILE A 421 -18.52 10.06 6.00
CA ILE A 421 -17.69 9.24 5.13
C ILE A 421 -16.28 9.83 5.17
N LYS A 422 -15.35 9.11 5.78
CA LYS A 422 -13.92 9.40 5.67
C LYS A 422 -13.44 8.81 4.36
N LEU A 423 -12.92 9.63 3.46
CA LEU A 423 -12.31 9.18 2.23
C LEU A 423 -10.85 8.75 2.49
N GLN A 424 -10.24 8.06 1.54
CA GLN A 424 -8.84 7.65 1.65
C GLN A 424 -7.91 8.86 1.62
N ASN A 425 -6.76 8.74 2.25
CA ASN A 425 -5.72 9.78 2.23
C ASN A 425 -4.87 9.67 0.97
N GLU A 426 -5.41 10.17 -0.15
CA GLU A 426 -4.71 10.27 -1.42
C GLU A 426 -4.13 11.68 -1.57
N ILE A 427 -2.80 11.80 -1.45
CA ILE A 427 -2.10 13.08 -1.55
C ILE A 427 -2.06 13.51 -3.01
N THR A 428 -3.03 14.35 -3.41
CA THR A 428 -3.29 14.71 -4.81
C THR A 428 -3.13 16.21 -5.05
N SER A 429 -2.42 16.56 -6.11
CA SER A 429 -2.36 17.93 -6.63
C SER A 429 -3.63 18.27 -7.41
N ILE A 430 -4.24 19.42 -7.11
CA ILE A 430 -5.48 19.89 -7.70
C ILE A 430 -5.17 21.20 -8.44
N PRO A 431 -5.19 21.19 -9.78
CA PRO A 431 -4.83 22.36 -10.58
C PRO A 431 -5.70 23.59 -10.29
N ALA A 432 -5.11 24.77 -10.37
CA ALA A 432 -5.86 26.02 -10.26
C ALA A 432 -6.99 26.13 -11.29
N GLY A 433 -8.12 26.70 -10.91
CA GLY A 433 -9.30 26.82 -11.76
C GLY A 433 -10.16 25.56 -11.84
N SER A 434 -9.76 24.46 -11.20
CA SER A 434 -10.58 23.26 -11.07
C SER A 434 -11.82 23.51 -10.21
N ARG A 435 -12.86 22.68 -10.40
CA ARG A 435 -14.02 22.60 -9.50
C ARG A 435 -14.00 21.25 -8.79
N LEU A 436 -14.20 21.25 -7.47
CA LEU A 436 -14.34 20.00 -6.72
C LEU A 436 -15.74 19.44 -6.87
N ARG A 437 -15.84 18.16 -7.16
CA ARG A 437 -17.13 17.44 -7.27
C ARG A 437 -17.16 16.31 -6.24
N VAL A 438 -18.19 16.30 -5.40
CA VAL A 438 -18.54 15.14 -4.56
C VAL A 438 -19.70 14.42 -5.24
N THR A 439 -19.50 13.18 -5.60
CA THR A 439 -20.53 12.30 -6.17
C THR A 439 -20.88 11.22 -5.16
N LEU A 440 -22.16 11.13 -4.80
CA LEU A 440 -22.72 10.11 -3.92
C LEU A 440 -23.44 9.04 -4.74
N GLY A 441 -23.30 7.79 -4.33
CA GLY A 441 -23.96 6.65 -4.96
C GLY A 441 -23.83 5.37 -4.13
N ALA A 442 -24.30 4.25 -4.67
CA ALA A 442 -24.15 2.93 -4.04
C ALA A 442 -22.75 2.31 -4.30
N ARG A 443 -22.04 2.82 -5.29
CA ARG A 443 -20.71 2.34 -5.70
C ARG A 443 -19.94 3.50 -6.34
N SER A 444 -18.64 3.31 -6.53
CA SER A 444 -17.83 4.27 -7.30
C SER A 444 -18.42 4.47 -8.71
N THR A 445 -18.44 5.72 -9.16
CA THR A 445 -19.14 6.11 -10.40
C THR A 445 -18.20 6.60 -11.50
N VAL A 446 -16.91 6.65 -11.24
CA VAL A 446 -15.87 7.07 -12.17
C VAL A 446 -15.26 5.86 -12.85
N GLN A 447 -15.06 5.94 -14.18
CA GLN A 447 -14.48 4.85 -14.99
C GLN A 447 -12.95 4.86 -14.93
N ASN A 448 -12.40 4.48 -13.78
CA ASN A 448 -10.98 4.31 -13.55
C ASN A 448 -10.73 3.23 -12.49
N ILE A 449 -9.47 3.03 -12.11
CA ILE A 449 -9.07 2.01 -11.14
C ILE A 449 -9.75 2.20 -9.75
N GLY A 450 -10.06 3.45 -9.38
CA GLY A 450 -10.81 3.74 -8.14
C GLY A 450 -12.19 3.08 -8.10
N ASN A 451 -12.78 2.76 -9.25
CA ASN A 451 -14.05 2.04 -9.33
C ASN A 451 -13.97 0.61 -8.77
N LEU A 452 -12.77 0.03 -8.68
CA LEU A 452 -12.56 -1.29 -8.08
C LEU A 452 -12.75 -1.27 -6.57
N VAL A 453 -12.83 -0.11 -5.94
CA VAL A 453 -12.91 0.03 -4.48
C VAL A 453 -14.27 -0.40 -3.95
N TYR A 454 -15.37 0.06 -4.58
CA TYR A 454 -16.73 -0.16 -4.10
C TYR A 454 -17.64 -0.56 -5.26
N LEU A 455 -17.71 -1.86 -5.55
CA LEU A 455 -18.46 -2.39 -6.68
C LEU A 455 -19.84 -2.96 -6.32
N ILE A 456 -20.07 -3.33 -5.07
CA ILE A 456 -21.31 -3.98 -4.66
C ILE A 456 -22.45 -2.96 -4.63
N PRO A 457 -23.53 -3.19 -5.40
CA PRO A 457 -24.68 -2.30 -5.39
C PRO A 457 -25.52 -2.49 -4.13
N VAL A 458 -26.33 -1.51 -3.79
CA VAL A 458 -27.42 -1.69 -2.84
C VAL A 458 -28.56 -2.47 -3.50
N PRO A 459 -29.46 -3.11 -2.72
CA PRO A 459 -30.60 -3.84 -3.29
C PRO A 459 -31.43 -2.97 -4.24
N GLU A 460 -31.96 -3.59 -5.30
CA GLU A 460 -32.88 -2.93 -6.22
C GLU A 460 -34.07 -2.33 -5.45
N GLY A 461 -34.56 -1.18 -5.88
CA GLY A 461 -35.64 -0.44 -5.22
C GLY A 461 -35.21 0.33 -3.96
N SER A 462 -33.96 0.23 -3.52
CA SER A 462 -33.44 1.03 -2.42
C SER A 462 -33.46 2.52 -2.76
N VAL A 463 -33.91 3.33 -1.80
CA VAL A 463 -34.02 4.80 -1.93
C VAL A 463 -33.30 5.47 -0.77
N GLY A 464 -32.43 6.42 -1.10
CA GLY A 464 -31.78 7.33 -0.16
C GLY A 464 -32.26 8.77 -0.35
N GLN A 465 -32.39 9.52 0.72
CA GLN A 465 -32.68 10.96 0.70
C GLN A 465 -31.42 11.71 1.13
N VAL A 466 -30.82 12.40 0.17
CA VAL A 466 -29.61 13.22 0.37
C VAL A 466 -30.01 14.65 0.68
N GLY A 467 -29.64 15.16 1.86
CA GLY A 467 -29.87 16.53 2.28
C GLY A 467 -28.61 17.42 2.21
N LYS A 468 -28.38 18.21 3.28
CA LYS A 468 -27.16 19.03 3.41
C LYS A 468 -25.93 18.16 3.35
N LEU A 469 -24.93 18.61 2.59
CA LEU A 469 -23.63 17.95 2.48
C LEU A 469 -22.53 18.96 2.81
N THR A 470 -21.50 18.53 3.52
CA THR A 470 -20.25 19.25 3.72
C THR A 470 -19.07 18.39 3.29
N LEU A 471 -18.14 18.98 2.55
CA LEU A 471 -16.83 18.42 2.24
C LEU A 471 -15.79 19.19 3.05
N THR A 472 -15.00 18.50 3.86
CA THR A 472 -13.79 19.04 4.49
C THR A 472 -12.59 18.41 3.83
N LEU A 473 -11.78 19.24 3.18
CA LEU A 473 -10.57 18.84 2.45
C LEU A 473 -9.34 19.31 3.25
N PRO A 474 -8.48 18.41 3.74
CA PRO A 474 -7.21 18.77 4.36
C PRO A 474 -6.22 19.20 3.27
N VAL A 475 -5.77 20.46 3.30
CA VAL A 475 -4.87 21.00 2.26
C VAL A 475 -3.58 21.56 2.86
N LEU A 476 -2.48 21.40 2.15
CA LEU A 476 -1.24 22.08 2.50
C LEU A 476 -1.39 23.59 2.29
N SER A 477 -0.80 24.39 3.18
CA SER A 477 -0.77 25.85 3.03
C SER A 477 0.07 26.28 1.83
N LYS A 478 1.08 25.48 1.49
CA LYS A 478 1.93 25.60 0.30
C LYS A 478 2.00 24.23 -0.37
N PRO A 479 1.53 24.09 -1.60
CA PRO A 479 1.65 22.85 -2.36
C PRO A 479 3.11 22.41 -2.53
N VAL A 480 3.34 21.10 -2.60
CA VAL A 480 4.63 20.48 -2.94
C VAL A 480 4.74 20.34 -4.46
N SER A 481 3.64 20.00 -5.09
CA SER A 481 3.53 19.90 -6.56
C SER A 481 3.48 21.29 -7.22
N PRO A 482 4.00 21.43 -8.44
CA PRO A 482 4.03 22.71 -9.16
C PRO A 482 2.65 23.22 -9.59
#